data_01b336b96169853d946d6f9d99422c28
#
_entry.id   01b336b96169853d946d6f9d99422c28
#
_cell.length_a   1.000
_cell.length_b   1.000
_cell.length_c   1.000
_cell.angle_alpha   90.00
_cell.angle_beta   90.00
_cell.angle_gamma   90.00
#
_symmetry.space_group_name_H-M   'P 1'
#
loop_
_entity.id
_entity.type
_entity.pdbx_description
1 polymer ?
#
loop_
_entity_poly.entity_id
_entity_poly.type
_entity_poly.pdbx_seq_one_letter_code
_entity_poly.pdbx_strand_id
1 'polypeptide(L)'
;MSASEDLQSAVQPAASEALEGFPLSPLQTRAWRRHAERPENTVVGVRLHAPADPVATLERLRRALDGEAQLRVAYRTMPGMSLPVQVLDGRAADLLVERLPGDGDWAGRFARESARLAASPLGGEGQPVLALGLLLDAAGETLQGLLLAAPAFVVDAASLVALLRRGLGPAGQASADEGDEALLFQHFSEWANEALAGEDGESASGYWREQAAVAAESPLALADDLGEGEWTARRLLPRALLERLAANGLPEAAALLAWTQVAGQFQGDEGLPLEMARLVSGRLFNEFAELAGPFAGVAPLCLENVRAGSVGERLDALQAAILAQEEAAALRDPFAPDWPLAELGFAWLAGELDGAGVAELDCRQPPLGGFLELQVLPHGEGRLASLRVRRDHDGTLAGRLLDAWVECLESIAADRQLPLAGLPLIGAAERERYQAWQGERVEPAPVESLVAAFDLRAALQPQAPALLDAHGSLDFATLRARSEAVAEALLAAGVRPGQAVAVMTGRNREAIVALLGV
;
A
#
# COMPACT_ATOMS: atom_id res chain seq x y z
N MET A 1 28.78 -11.53 76.94
CA MET A 1 28.38 -12.69 76.14
C MET A 1 26.87 -12.56 75.94
N SER A 2 26.40 -12.70 74.73
CA SER A 2 24.97 -12.63 74.33
C SER A 2 24.48 -11.25 73.90
N ALA A 3 24.81 -10.80 72.71
CA ALA A 3 24.06 -9.79 71.89
C ALA A 3 24.49 -9.79 70.43
N SER A 4 25.15 -10.86 69.93
CA SER A 4 25.64 -10.93 68.53
C SER A 4 25.14 -12.16 67.76
N GLU A 5 24.19 -12.94 68.31
CA GLU A 5 23.63 -14.13 67.63
C GLU A 5 22.22 -13.92 67.07
N ASP A 6 21.51 -12.82 67.44
CA ASP A 6 20.13 -12.57 67.00
C ASP A 6 19.97 -11.71 65.74
N LEU A 7 21.08 -11.31 65.09
CA LEU A 7 21.04 -10.46 63.86
C LEU A 7 21.34 -11.22 62.56
N GLN A 8 21.52 -12.57 62.60
CA GLN A 8 21.76 -13.37 61.40
C GLN A 8 20.56 -14.16 60.90
N SER A 9 19.36 -14.02 61.54
CA SER A 9 18.16 -14.80 61.21
C SER A 9 17.06 -14.02 60.51
N ALA A 10 17.31 -12.83 59.94
CA ALA A 10 16.24 -11.99 59.38
C ALA A 10 16.59 -11.40 58.00
N VAL A 11 17.31 -12.10 57.14
CA VAL A 11 17.34 -11.83 55.70
C VAL A 11 17.42 -13.18 54.97
N GLN A 12 16.31 -13.93 54.98
CA GLN A 12 16.05 -14.78 53.84
C GLN A 12 15.56 -13.85 52.73
N PRO A 13 16.23 -13.77 51.58
CA PRO A 13 15.66 -13.15 50.44
C PRO A 13 14.37 -13.92 50.16
N ALA A 14 13.21 -13.19 50.07
CA ALA A 14 11.98 -13.76 49.57
C ALA A 14 12.34 -14.54 48.29
N ALA A 15 11.92 -15.81 48.25
CA ALA A 15 12.13 -16.63 47.07
C ALA A 15 11.61 -15.79 45.90
N SER A 16 12.51 -15.34 45.03
CA SER A 16 12.17 -14.76 43.77
C SER A 16 11.34 -15.81 43.07
N GLU A 17 10.03 -15.62 43.01
CA GLU A 17 9.20 -16.36 42.06
C GLU A 17 9.93 -16.21 40.72
N ALA A 18 10.38 -17.34 40.19
CA ALA A 18 11.05 -17.35 38.89
C ALA A 18 10.01 -16.85 37.88
N LEU A 19 10.09 -15.57 37.52
CA LEU A 19 9.24 -15.01 36.50
C LEU A 19 9.56 -15.74 35.20
N GLU A 20 8.57 -16.41 34.65
CA GLU A 20 8.69 -17.06 33.35
C GLU A 20 8.79 -15.99 32.26
N GLY A 21 9.89 -16.01 31.50
CA GLY A 21 10.17 -15.06 30.43
C GLY A 21 10.22 -15.77 29.09
N PHE A 22 9.39 -15.33 28.17
CA PHE A 22 9.30 -15.86 26.80
C PHE A 22 10.15 -15.03 25.83
N PRO A 23 10.80 -15.63 24.83
CA PRO A 23 11.55 -14.90 23.82
C PRO A 23 10.59 -14.08 22.94
N LEU A 24 11.08 -13.04 22.29
CA LEU A 24 10.35 -12.38 21.21
C LEU A 24 10.29 -13.32 20.00
N SER A 25 9.19 -13.32 19.23
CA SER A 25 9.14 -14.01 17.94
C SER A 25 10.09 -13.34 16.93
N PRO A 26 10.49 -14.01 15.82
CA PRO A 26 11.36 -13.41 14.82
C PRO A 26 10.80 -12.09 14.25
N LEU A 27 9.52 -12.04 13.90
CA LEU A 27 8.85 -10.81 13.43
C LEU A 27 8.78 -9.73 14.52
N GLN A 28 8.47 -10.13 15.75
CA GLN A 28 8.43 -9.23 16.90
C GLN A 28 9.81 -8.64 17.19
N THR A 29 10.89 -9.43 17.10
CA THR A 29 12.26 -8.98 17.26
C THR A 29 12.64 -7.91 16.23
N ARG A 30 12.23 -8.09 14.97
CA ARG A 30 12.42 -7.07 13.92
C ARG A 30 11.63 -5.80 14.23
N ALA A 31 10.39 -5.93 14.64
CA ALA A 31 9.55 -4.80 15.03
C ALA A 31 10.13 -4.03 16.24
N TRP A 32 10.61 -4.75 17.25
CA TRP A 32 11.29 -4.17 18.41
C TRP A 32 12.54 -3.37 18.01
N ARG A 33 13.44 -3.97 17.22
CA ARG A 33 14.67 -3.32 16.75
C ARG A 33 14.37 -2.05 15.97
N ARG A 34 13.39 -2.11 15.05
CA ARG A 34 12.96 -0.94 14.27
C ARG A 34 12.37 0.16 15.16
N HIS A 35 11.55 -0.21 16.14
CA HIS A 35 10.97 0.74 17.09
C HIS A 35 12.04 1.40 17.97
N ALA A 36 13.09 0.66 18.37
CA ALA A 36 14.20 1.21 19.14
C ALA A 36 15.02 2.26 18.36
N GLU A 37 15.17 2.06 17.03
CA GLU A 37 15.85 3.01 16.14
C GLU A 37 14.96 4.21 15.79
N ARG A 38 13.68 3.94 15.50
CA ARG A 38 12.68 4.92 15.08
C ARG A 38 11.34 4.60 15.73
N PRO A 39 11.05 5.18 16.90
CA PRO A 39 9.78 4.96 17.57
C PRO A 39 8.61 5.41 16.69
N GLU A 40 7.77 4.47 16.30
CA GLU A 40 6.55 4.73 15.56
C GLU A 40 5.50 3.68 15.94
N ASN A 41 4.29 4.15 16.26
CA ASN A 41 3.17 3.29 16.64
C ASN A 41 2.22 3.09 15.45
N THR A 42 1.64 1.91 15.36
CA THR A 42 0.46 1.68 14.54
C THR A 42 -0.75 2.33 15.21
N VAL A 43 -1.54 3.07 14.46
CA VAL A 43 -2.77 3.71 14.95
C VAL A 43 -3.95 3.24 14.11
N VAL A 44 -4.95 2.67 14.77
CA VAL A 44 -6.25 2.33 14.17
C VAL A 44 -7.30 3.27 14.74
N GLY A 45 -8.07 3.92 13.87
CA GLY A 45 -9.12 4.83 14.26
C GLY A 45 -10.46 4.44 13.67
N VAL A 46 -11.53 4.63 14.46
CA VAL A 46 -12.91 4.40 14.02
C VAL A 46 -13.76 5.61 14.28
N ARG A 47 -14.58 5.98 13.27
CA ARG A 47 -15.69 6.93 13.42
C ARG A 47 -16.96 6.16 13.74
N LEU A 48 -17.72 6.62 14.71
CA LEU A 48 -18.99 6.01 15.09
C LEU A 48 -20.13 6.47 14.16
N HIS A 49 -21.11 5.60 13.92
CA HIS A 49 -22.32 5.95 13.17
C HIS A 49 -23.16 7.01 13.89
N ALA A 50 -23.22 6.94 15.22
CA ALA A 50 -23.91 7.89 16.06
C ALA A 50 -23.02 8.28 17.25
N PRO A 51 -23.13 9.54 17.75
CA PRO A 51 -22.44 9.95 18.96
C PRO A 51 -22.79 9.04 20.13
N ALA A 52 -21.80 8.75 20.99
CA ALA A 52 -21.94 7.84 22.11
C ALA A 52 -21.51 8.53 23.44
N ASP A 53 -21.91 7.93 24.56
CA ASP A 53 -21.43 8.32 25.87
C ASP A 53 -19.95 7.90 26.02
N PRO A 54 -19.04 8.86 26.27
CA PRO A 54 -17.61 8.55 26.36
C PRO A 54 -17.24 7.70 27.56
N VAL A 55 -17.96 7.83 28.70
CA VAL A 55 -17.68 7.07 29.92
C VAL A 55 -18.10 5.63 29.78
N ALA A 56 -19.33 5.39 29.34
CA ALA A 56 -19.84 4.04 29.12
C ALA A 56 -19.05 3.29 28.04
N THR A 57 -18.62 4.00 26.97
CA THR A 57 -17.80 3.41 25.92
C THR A 57 -16.41 3.05 26.42
N LEU A 58 -15.78 3.95 27.21
CA LEU A 58 -14.47 3.68 27.81
C LEU A 58 -14.50 2.47 28.75
N GLU A 59 -15.54 2.35 29.57
CA GLU A 59 -15.70 1.18 30.47
C GLU A 59 -15.83 -0.15 29.72
N ARG A 60 -16.55 -0.16 28.59
CA ARG A 60 -16.65 -1.35 27.73
C ARG A 60 -15.32 -1.71 27.09
N LEU A 61 -14.63 -0.70 26.52
CA LEU A 61 -13.32 -0.89 25.93
C LEU A 61 -12.29 -1.38 26.94
N ARG A 62 -12.24 -0.79 28.13
CA ARG A 62 -11.33 -1.25 29.20
C ARG A 62 -11.54 -2.70 29.54
N ARG A 63 -12.78 -3.16 29.69
CA ARG A 63 -13.07 -4.58 29.94
C ARG A 63 -12.54 -5.50 28.83
N ALA A 64 -12.69 -5.09 27.56
CA ALA A 64 -12.16 -5.84 26.44
C ALA A 64 -10.61 -5.85 26.41
N LEU A 65 -9.97 -4.72 26.75
CA LEU A 65 -8.52 -4.58 26.77
C LEU A 65 -7.88 -5.29 27.97
N ASP A 66 -8.49 -5.20 29.17
CA ASP A 66 -8.00 -5.86 30.39
C ASP A 66 -8.07 -7.40 30.29
N GLY A 67 -8.99 -7.93 29.47
CA GLY A 67 -9.10 -9.36 29.17
C GLY A 67 -7.94 -9.90 28.32
N GLU A 68 -7.17 -9.03 27.63
CA GLU A 68 -6.13 -9.47 26.71
C GLU A 68 -4.78 -9.69 27.40
N ALA A 69 -4.32 -10.94 27.42
CA ALA A 69 -3.04 -11.31 28.00
C ALA A 69 -1.87 -10.54 27.37
N GLN A 70 -1.89 -10.34 26.06
CA GLN A 70 -0.82 -9.65 25.34
C GLN A 70 -0.64 -8.18 25.75
N LEU A 71 -1.71 -7.48 26.16
CA LEU A 71 -1.62 -6.10 26.64
C LEU A 71 -1.12 -6.00 28.10
N ARG A 72 -1.00 -7.14 28.81
CA ARG A 72 -0.45 -7.24 30.17
C ARG A 72 1.00 -7.70 30.19
N VAL A 73 1.61 -7.93 29.01
CA VAL A 73 3.01 -8.33 28.87
C VAL A 73 3.93 -7.17 29.23
N ALA A 74 4.90 -7.42 30.10
CA ALA A 74 6.01 -6.52 30.34
C ALA A 74 7.23 -6.97 29.51
N TYR A 75 7.86 -6.02 28.82
CA TYR A 75 9.11 -6.25 28.08
C TYR A 75 10.30 -5.90 28.97
N ARG A 76 11.07 -6.90 29.41
CA ARG A 76 12.18 -6.71 30.35
C ARG A 76 13.51 -7.17 29.76
N THR A 77 14.48 -6.27 29.74
CA THR A 77 15.86 -6.62 29.34
C THR A 77 16.59 -7.17 30.54
N MET A 78 16.97 -8.46 30.50
CA MET A 78 17.74 -9.11 31.56
C MET A 78 19.24 -8.75 31.45
N PRO A 79 19.96 -8.72 32.57
CA PRO A 79 21.40 -8.47 32.54
C PRO A 79 22.13 -9.43 31.60
N GLY A 80 22.91 -8.88 30.66
CA GLY A 80 23.67 -9.65 29.65
C GLY A 80 22.88 -10.02 28.38
N MET A 81 21.61 -9.67 28.29
CA MET A 81 20.79 -9.86 27.07
C MET A 81 20.67 -8.55 26.28
N SER A 82 20.72 -8.64 24.96
CA SER A 82 20.53 -7.50 24.04
C SER A 82 19.08 -7.31 23.62
N LEU A 83 18.23 -8.32 23.80
CA LEU A 83 16.79 -8.30 23.53
C LEU A 83 16.02 -8.48 24.82
N PRO A 84 14.83 -7.87 24.95
CA PRO A 84 13.95 -8.13 26.09
C PRO A 84 13.30 -9.50 25.97
N VAL A 85 12.82 -9.98 27.11
CA VAL A 85 11.89 -11.11 27.22
C VAL A 85 10.50 -10.62 27.53
N GLN A 86 9.50 -11.35 27.10
CA GLN A 86 8.10 -11.15 27.42
C GLN A 86 7.79 -11.78 28.77
N VAL A 87 7.29 -11.00 29.71
CA VAL A 87 6.97 -11.47 31.07
C VAL A 87 5.50 -11.22 31.35
N LEU A 88 4.77 -12.27 31.69
CA LEU A 88 3.39 -12.19 32.17
C LEU A 88 3.43 -12.04 33.69
N ASP A 89 3.33 -10.82 34.20
CA ASP A 89 3.45 -10.52 35.63
C ASP A 89 2.10 -10.29 36.34
N GLY A 90 0.98 -10.61 35.68
CA GLY A 90 -0.36 -10.52 36.23
C GLY A 90 -0.91 -9.09 36.41
N ARG A 91 -0.19 -8.07 35.92
CA ARG A 91 -0.65 -6.67 36.00
C ARG A 91 -1.80 -6.42 35.04
N ALA A 92 -2.61 -5.40 35.35
CA ALA A 92 -3.54 -4.83 34.38
C ALA A 92 -2.79 -4.17 33.24
N ALA A 93 -3.43 -4.08 32.07
CA ALA A 93 -2.87 -3.35 30.93
C ALA A 93 -2.61 -1.88 31.29
N ASP A 94 -1.41 -1.39 31.04
CA ASP A 94 -1.07 0.01 31.25
C ASP A 94 -1.49 0.82 30.01
N LEU A 95 -2.52 1.66 30.18
CA LEU A 95 -3.18 2.38 29.11
C LEU A 95 -3.05 3.90 29.28
N LEU A 96 -2.55 4.58 28.26
CA LEU A 96 -2.66 6.03 28.16
C LEU A 96 -4.04 6.40 27.59
N VAL A 97 -4.90 7.05 28.37
CA VAL A 97 -6.23 7.47 27.89
C VAL A 97 -6.25 8.99 27.71
N GLU A 98 -6.56 9.46 26.52
CA GLU A 98 -6.61 10.86 26.19
C GLU A 98 -7.99 11.29 25.67
N ARG A 99 -8.49 12.41 26.18
CA ARG A 99 -9.71 13.07 25.69
C ARG A 99 -9.32 14.13 24.68
N LEU A 100 -9.82 14.01 23.46
CA LEU A 100 -9.45 14.83 22.32
C LEU A 100 -10.69 15.60 21.81
N PRO A 101 -11.07 16.71 22.48
CA PRO A 101 -12.18 17.53 22.00
C PRO A 101 -11.77 18.27 20.73
N GLY A 102 -12.74 18.55 19.86
CA GLY A 102 -12.47 19.32 18.64
C GLY A 102 -13.53 19.17 17.58
N ASP A 103 -13.45 20.06 16.60
CA ASP A 103 -14.28 20.11 15.41
C ASP A 103 -13.50 19.68 14.17
N GLY A 104 -14.21 19.52 13.06
CA GLY A 104 -13.66 19.22 11.76
C GLY A 104 -14.17 17.89 11.20
N ASP A 105 -13.81 17.63 9.95
CA ASP A 105 -14.11 16.38 9.30
C ASP A 105 -13.28 15.21 9.86
N TRP A 106 -13.78 13.99 9.70
CA TRP A 106 -13.12 12.79 10.20
C TRP A 106 -11.69 12.65 9.69
N ALA A 107 -11.48 12.81 8.37
CA ALA A 107 -10.18 12.58 7.75
C ALA A 107 -9.10 13.53 8.29
N GLY A 108 -9.41 14.83 8.42
CA GLY A 108 -8.49 15.82 8.98
C GLY A 108 -8.20 15.58 10.45
N ARG A 109 -9.21 15.19 11.24
CA ARG A 109 -9.03 14.84 12.66
C ARG A 109 -8.19 13.58 12.82
N PHE A 110 -8.50 12.52 12.05
CA PHE A 110 -7.71 11.29 12.09
C PHE A 110 -6.26 11.56 11.71
N ALA A 111 -6.00 12.27 10.61
CA ALA A 111 -4.64 12.59 10.16
C ALA A 111 -3.82 13.31 11.25
N ARG A 112 -4.40 14.31 11.91
CA ARG A 112 -3.74 15.09 12.96
C ARG A 112 -3.47 14.25 14.21
N GLU A 113 -4.51 13.63 14.76
CA GLU A 113 -4.42 12.92 16.04
C GLU A 113 -3.67 11.58 15.90
N SER A 114 -3.82 10.87 14.76
CA SER A 114 -3.03 9.66 14.50
C SER A 114 -1.54 9.96 14.35
N ALA A 115 -1.17 11.08 13.71
CA ALA A 115 0.23 11.50 13.63
C ALA A 115 0.84 11.76 15.01
N ARG A 116 0.07 12.38 15.91
CA ARG A 116 0.49 12.64 17.29
C ARG A 116 0.64 11.33 18.09
N LEU A 117 -0.36 10.43 18.03
CA LEU A 117 -0.32 9.16 18.75
C LEU A 117 0.74 8.20 18.17
N ALA A 118 1.01 8.25 16.86
CA ALA A 118 2.08 7.48 16.24
C ALA A 118 3.47 7.83 16.81
N ALA A 119 3.66 9.07 17.24
CA ALA A 119 4.91 9.55 17.86
C ALA A 119 4.93 9.46 19.39
N SER A 120 3.86 8.96 20.03
CA SER A 120 3.80 8.86 21.49
C SER A 120 4.76 7.79 22.02
N PRO A 121 5.40 8.01 23.17
CA PRO A 121 6.27 7.01 23.77
C PRO A 121 5.44 5.87 24.38
N LEU A 122 5.40 4.73 23.71
CA LEU A 122 4.67 3.53 24.13
C LEU A 122 5.59 2.31 24.14
N GLY A 123 5.29 1.32 24.99
CA GLY A 123 5.91 0.00 25.02
C GLY A 123 7.31 -0.06 25.62
N GLY A 124 7.90 1.06 26.03
CA GLY A 124 9.17 1.08 26.77
C GLY A 124 9.01 0.72 28.25
N GLU A 125 10.12 0.55 28.96
CA GLU A 125 10.11 0.28 30.38
C GLU A 125 9.45 1.42 31.16
N GLY A 126 8.39 1.13 31.91
CA GLY A 126 7.59 2.14 32.63
C GLY A 126 6.70 3.00 31.76
N GLN A 127 6.51 2.65 30.49
CA GLN A 127 5.63 3.35 29.57
C GLN A 127 4.35 2.53 29.31
N PRO A 128 3.20 3.18 29.02
CA PRO A 128 1.99 2.48 28.61
C PRO A 128 2.22 1.60 27.38
N VAL A 129 1.55 0.46 27.30
CA VAL A 129 1.64 -0.45 26.14
C VAL A 129 0.71 -0.05 25.01
N LEU A 130 -0.34 0.75 25.31
CA LEU A 130 -1.36 1.17 24.36
C LEU A 130 -1.89 2.55 24.73
N ALA A 131 -2.12 3.39 23.72
CA ALA A 131 -2.83 4.66 23.88
C ALA A 131 -4.24 4.59 23.29
N LEU A 132 -5.21 5.12 24.04
CA LEU A 132 -6.61 5.25 23.64
C LEU A 132 -6.98 6.73 23.55
N GLY A 133 -7.24 7.22 22.33
CA GLY A 133 -7.73 8.55 22.06
C GLY A 133 -9.25 8.57 21.91
N LEU A 134 -9.95 9.34 22.75
CA LEU A 134 -11.39 9.57 22.65
C LEU A 134 -11.64 10.84 21.85
N LEU A 135 -12.08 10.71 20.59
CA LEU A 135 -12.43 11.87 19.74
C LEU A 135 -13.81 12.39 20.11
N LEU A 136 -13.83 13.49 20.83
CA LEU A 136 -15.05 14.13 21.34
C LEU A 136 -15.50 15.27 20.43
N ASP A 137 -16.76 15.69 20.55
CA ASP A 137 -17.24 16.94 19.98
C ASP A 137 -16.50 18.16 20.58
N ALA A 138 -16.76 19.36 20.05
CA ALA A 138 -16.12 20.59 20.53
C ALA A 138 -16.41 20.90 22.01
N ALA A 139 -17.59 20.53 22.50
CA ALA A 139 -17.99 20.67 23.90
C ALA A 139 -17.28 19.65 24.81
N GLY A 140 -16.71 18.60 24.24
CA GLY A 140 -16.08 17.51 24.99
C GLY A 140 -17.08 16.58 25.67
N GLU A 141 -18.33 16.57 25.23
CA GLU A 141 -19.44 15.86 25.89
C GLU A 141 -19.75 14.52 25.24
N THR A 142 -19.72 14.46 23.89
CA THR A 142 -20.11 13.25 23.14
C THR A 142 -18.94 12.67 22.36
N LEU A 143 -18.87 11.34 22.34
CA LEU A 143 -17.86 10.57 21.63
C LEU A 143 -18.26 10.42 20.16
N GLN A 144 -17.41 10.88 19.25
CA GLN A 144 -17.60 10.77 17.79
C GLN A 144 -16.76 9.66 17.17
N GLY A 145 -15.65 9.30 17.80
CA GLY A 145 -14.73 8.27 17.32
C GLY A 145 -13.67 7.91 18.34
N LEU A 146 -12.87 6.92 17.99
CA LEU A 146 -11.83 6.35 18.84
C LEU A 146 -10.55 6.13 18.04
N LEU A 147 -9.42 6.27 18.71
CA LEU A 147 -8.10 5.90 18.20
C LEU A 147 -7.45 4.93 19.17
N LEU A 148 -6.94 3.80 18.67
CA LEU A 148 -6.02 2.92 19.40
C LEU A 148 -4.64 3.02 18.77
N ALA A 149 -3.61 3.22 19.59
CA ALA A 149 -2.22 3.26 19.14
C ALA A 149 -1.36 2.32 19.98
N ALA A 150 -0.53 1.51 19.31
CA ALA A 150 0.42 0.62 19.97
C ALA A 150 1.66 0.41 19.10
N PRO A 151 2.84 0.12 19.71
CA PRO A 151 3.99 -0.35 18.96
C PRO A 151 3.70 -1.68 18.27
N ALA A 152 4.21 -1.85 17.05
CA ALA A 152 3.98 -3.06 16.25
C ALA A 152 4.54 -4.35 16.89
N PHE A 153 5.46 -4.24 17.85
CA PHE A 153 5.96 -5.39 18.61
C PHE A 153 5.07 -5.77 19.80
N VAL A 154 4.09 -4.94 20.16
CA VAL A 154 3.09 -5.23 21.21
C VAL A 154 1.87 -5.90 20.60
N VAL A 155 1.24 -5.24 19.64
CA VAL A 155 0.10 -5.75 18.88
C VAL A 155 0.07 -5.17 17.47
N ASP A 156 -0.43 -5.93 16.51
CA ASP A 156 -0.57 -5.50 15.13
C ASP A 156 -1.91 -4.77 14.86
N ALA A 157 -2.05 -4.22 13.65
CA ALA A 157 -3.25 -3.49 13.26
C ALA A 157 -4.51 -4.37 13.26
N ALA A 158 -4.42 -5.64 12.87
CA ALA A 158 -5.54 -6.57 12.87
C ALA A 158 -6.03 -6.84 14.31
N SER A 159 -5.10 -6.98 15.26
CA SER A 159 -5.41 -7.07 16.69
C SER A 159 -6.12 -5.82 17.20
N LEU A 160 -5.66 -4.61 16.82
CA LEU A 160 -6.31 -3.35 17.21
C LEU A 160 -7.74 -3.27 16.66
N VAL A 161 -7.99 -3.74 15.42
CA VAL A 161 -9.34 -3.84 14.85
C VAL A 161 -10.21 -4.81 15.64
N ALA A 162 -9.68 -6.01 15.98
CA ALA A 162 -10.40 -7.01 16.78
C ALA A 162 -10.74 -6.49 18.18
N LEU A 163 -9.83 -5.76 18.82
CA LEU A 163 -10.05 -5.12 20.13
C LEU A 163 -11.17 -4.06 20.06
N LEU A 164 -11.17 -3.22 19.01
CA LEU A 164 -12.24 -2.25 18.78
C LEU A 164 -13.59 -2.94 18.53
N ARG A 165 -13.62 -4.01 17.72
CA ARG A 165 -14.83 -4.81 17.47
C ARG A 165 -15.41 -5.36 18.77
N ARG A 166 -14.58 -5.97 19.62
CA ARG A 166 -15.00 -6.52 20.92
C ARG A 166 -15.50 -5.45 21.89
N GLY A 167 -14.77 -4.33 21.97
CA GLY A 167 -15.14 -3.23 22.88
C GLY A 167 -16.35 -2.42 22.44
N LEU A 168 -16.64 -2.33 21.15
CA LEU A 168 -17.76 -1.57 20.58
C LEU A 168 -18.98 -2.43 20.25
N GLY A 169 -18.79 -3.74 20.02
CA GLY A 169 -19.83 -4.69 19.68
C GLY A 169 -20.88 -4.89 20.76
N PRO A 170 -21.94 -5.65 20.48
CA PRO A 170 -22.97 -6.00 21.46
C PRO A 170 -22.37 -6.68 22.69
N ALA A 171 -22.84 -6.30 23.89
CA ALA A 171 -22.42 -6.91 25.13
C ALA A 171 -22.69 -8.44 25.11
N GLY A 172 -21.65 -9.25 25.17
CA GLY A 172 -21.76 -10.72 25.15
C GLY A 172 -20.76 -11.42 24.23
N GLN A 173 -20.04 -10.71 23.37
CA GLN A 173 -18.87 -11.26 22.68
C GLN A 173 -17.63 -11.17 23.60
N ALA A 174 -17.67 -11.88 24.72
CA ALA A 174 -16.49 -12.09 25.56
C ALA A 174 -15.47 -12.92 24.78
N SER A 175 -14.16 -12.72 25.06
CA SER A 175 -13.10 -13.59 24.53
C SER A 175 -13.49 -15.05 24.76
N ALA A 176 -13.38 -15.87 23.71
CA ALA A 176 -13.43 -17.30 23.86
C ALA A 176 -12.22 -17.71 24.72
N ASP A 177 -12.51 -18.60 25.70
CA ASP A 177 -11.56 -19.27 26.59
C ASP A 177 -11.02 -18.50 27.82
N GLU A 178 -11.80 -18.55 28.88
CA GLU A 178 -11.32 -18.58 30.27
C GLU A 178 -10.94 -20.02 30.72
N GLY A 179 -10.37 -20.84 29.81
CA GLY A 179 -9.89 -22.18 30.13
C GLY A 179 -8.47 -22.17 30.70
N ASP A 180 -8.10 -23.12 31.53
CA ASP A 180 -6.76 -23.32 32.13
C ASP A 180 -5.64 -23.53 31.07
N GLU A 181 -5.96 -23.63 29.77
CA GLU A 181 -5.06 -23.78 28.62
C GLU A 181 -5.33 -22.73 27.56
N ALA A 182 -5.59 -21.48 27.94
CA ALA A 182 -5.77 -20.39 26.96
C ALA A 182 -4.53 -20.25 26.05
N LEU A 183 -4.76 -20.24 24.73
CA LEU A 183 -3.70 -20.03 23.77
C LEU A 183 -3.17 -18.61 23.90
N LEU A 184 -1.86 -18.45 24.06
CA LEU A 184 -1.18 -17.16 24.20
C LEU A 184 -0.25 -16.90 23.01
N PHE A 185 -0.02 -15.62 22.69
CA PHE A 185 0.97 -15.24 21.67
C PHE A 185 2.37 -15.77 22.01
N GLN A 186 2.69 -15.93 23.28
CA GLN A 186 3.98 -16.48 23.76
C GLN A 186 4.23 -17.89 23.24
N HIS A 187 3.20 -18.74 23.16
CA HIS A 187 3.32 -20.09 22.59
C HIS A 187 3.67 -20.04 21.09
N PHE A 188 3.06 -19.10 20.34
CA PHE A 188 3.47 -18.86 18.95
C PHE A 188 4.93 -18.38 18.87
N SER A 189 5.35 -17.51 19.79
CA SER A 189 6.70 -16.98 19.83
C SER A 189 7.75 -18.06 20.06
N GLU A 190 7.48 -19.00 20.98
CA GLU A 190 8.35 -20.16 21.23
C GLU A 190 8.42 -21.07 20.00
N TRP A 191 7.23 -21.46 19.49
CA TRP A 191 7.16 -22.26 18.26
C TRP A 191 7.95 -21.64 17.10
N ALA A 192 7.78 -20.34 16.85
CA ALA A 192 8.44 -19.67 15.74
C ALA A 192 9.98 -19.63 15.90
N ASN A 193 10.48 -19.49 17.13
CA ASN A 193 11.92 -19.56 17.40
C ASN A 193 12.48 -20.98 17.25
N GLU A 194 11.74 -22.01 17.68
CA GLU A 194 12.12 -23.41 17.49
C GLU A 194 12.14 -23.78 16.00
N ALA A 195 11.08 -23.41 15.26
CA ALA A 195 10.98 -23.65 13.81
C ALA A 195 12.07 -22.91 13.03
N LEU A 196 12.40 -21.67 13.43
CA LEU A 196 13.52 -20.91 12.83
C LEU A 196 14.87 -21.60 13.00
N ALA A 197 15.09 -22.31 14.11
CA ALA A 197 16.32 -23.04 14.38
C ALA A 197 16.38 -24.41 13.67
N GLY A 198 15.27 -24.87 13.06
CA GLY A 198 15.13 -26.15 12.39
C GLY A 198 15.16 -26.08 10.85
N GLU A 199 14.69 -27.17 10.22
CA GLU A 199 14.62 -27.29 8.76
C GLU A 199 13.70 -26.25 8.10
N ASP A 200 12.63 -25.83 8.78
CA ASP A 200 11.71 -24.78 8.30
C ASP A 200 12.41 -23.43 8.19
N GLY A 201 13.32 -23.11 9.13
CA GLY A 201 14.13 -21.90 9.09
C GLY A 201 15.16 -21.91 7.95
N GLU A 202 15.74 -23.08 7.62
CA GLU A 202 16.61 -23.23 6.45
C GLU A 202 15.82 -23.01 5.14
N SER A 203 14.63 -23.56 5.07
CA SER A 203 13.69 -23.39 3.94
C SER A 203 13.32 -21.92 3.74
N ALA A 204 12.92 -21.22 4.82
CA ALA A 204 12.63 -19.80 4.81
C ALA A 204 13.83 -18.96 4.37
N SER A 205 15.03 -19.32 4.83
CA SER A 205 16.27 -18.65 4.41
C SER A 205 16.57 -18.85 2.91
N GLY A 206 16.22 -20.02 2.36
CA GLY A 206 16.24 -20.30 0.92
C GLY A 206 15.34 -19.36 0.14
N TYR A 207 14.08 -19.28 0.54
CA TYR A 207 13.07 -18.37 -0.04
C TYR A 207 13.57 -16.92 -0.06
N TRP A 208 14.08 -16.40 1.07
CA TRP A 208 14.54 -15.01 1.14
C TRP A 208 15.77 -14.74 0.27
N ARG A 209 16.65 -15.70 0.07
CA ARG A 209 17.79 -15.56 -0.85
C ARG A 209 17.34 -15.48 -2.31
N GLU A 210 16.32 -16.27 -2.69
CA GLU A 210 15.72 -16.20 -4.02
C GLU A 210 15.04 -14.86 -4.26
N GLN A 211 14.24 -14.37 -3.30
CA GLN A 211 13.60 -13.05 -3.38
C GLN A 211 14.64 -11.93 -3.52
N ALA A 212 15.74 -11.99 -2.77
CA ALA A 212 16.82 -11.01 -2.86
C ALA A 212 17.50 -10.97 -4.22
N ALA A 213 17.71 -12.14 -4.84
CA ALA A 213 18.32 -12.22 -6.16
C ALA A 213 17.41 -11.58 -7.23
N VAL A 214 16.09 -11.79 -7.13
CA VAL A 214 15.11 -11.22 -8.06
C VAL A 214 14.99 -9.70 -7.86
N ALA A 215 14.97 -9.20 -6.62
CA ALA A 215 14.84 -7.78 -6.31
C ALA A 215 16.01 -6.94 -6.86
N ALA A 216 17.22 -7.49 -6.88
CA ALA A 216 18.41 -6.79 -7.37
C ALA A 216 18.32 -6.39 -8.87
N GLU A 217 17.37 -6.98 -9.61
CA GLU A 217 17.15 -6.74 -11.04
C GLU A 217 15.98 -5.78 -11.33
N SER A 218 15.29 -5.26 -10.31
CA SER A 218 14.04 -4.50 -10.45
C SER A 218 14.14 -3.03 -10.03
N PRO A 219 14.62 -2.11 -10.88
CA PRO A 219 14.38 -0.69 -10.65
C PRO A 219 13.01 -0.29 -11.19
N LEU A 220 12.12 0.23 -10.34
CA LEU A 220 10.96 0.99 -10.79
C LEU A 220 11.46 2.29 -11.42
N ALA A 221 11.28 2.44 -12.74
CA ALA A 221 11.63 3.67 -13.44
C ALA A 221 10.56 4.73 -13.14
N LEU A 222 10.68 5.41 -12.01
CA LEU A 222 9.87 6.59 -11.74
C LEU A 222 10.50 7.82 -12.42
N ALA A 223 9.65 8.64 -13.05
CA ALA A 223 10.11 9.91 -13.56
C ALA A 223 10.64 10.79 -12.42
N ASP A 224 11.80 11.43 -12.64
CA ASP A 224 12.45 12.28 -11.64
C ASP A 224 11.63 13.53 -11.25
N ASP A 225 10.58 13.86 -12.01
CA ASP A 225 9.77 15.07 -11.86
C ASP A 225 8.29 14.75 -11.46
N LEU A 226 8.11 14.05 -10.36
CA LEU A 226 6.78 13.68 -9.85
C LEU A 226 6.23 14.66 -8.78
N GLY A 227 6.95 15.74 -8.45
CA GLY A 227 6.56 16.68 -7.39
C GLY A 227 6.88 16.20 -5.97
N GLU A 228 6.51 17.01 -4.97
CA GLU A 228 6.80 16.74 -3.55
C GLU A 228 5.54 16.46 -2.70
N GLY A 229 4.34 16.50 -3.30
CA GLY A 229 3.07 16.34 -2.58
C GLY A 229 2.78 14.88 -2.21
N GLU A 230 2.11 14.68 -1.08
CA GLU A 230 1.51 13.40 -0.69
C GLU A 230 -0.01 13.51 -0.78
N TRP A 231 -0.63 12.58 -1.50
CA TRP A 231 -2.07 12.55 -1.75
C TRP A 231 -2.66 11.18 -1.49
N THR A 232 -3.91 11.15 -1.04
CA THR A 232 -4.64 9.92 -0.79
C THR A 232 -6.00 9.94 -1.47
N ALA A 233 -6.27 8.90 -2.26
CA ALA A 233 -7.60 8.63 -2.81
C ALA A 233 -8.22 7.43 -2.11
N ARG A 234 -9.57 7.38 -2.05
CA ARG A 234 -10.32 6.30 -1.40
C ARG A 234 -11.47 5.84 -2.25
N ARG A 235 -11.73 4.52 -2.27
CA ARG A 235 -12.89 3.90 -2.94
C ARG A 235 -13.46 2.78 -2.10
N LEU A 236 -14.78 2.76 -1.99
CA LEU A 236 -15.49 1.68 -1.31
C LEU A 236 -15.61 0.47 -2.25
N LEU A 237 -15.22 -0.69 -1.74
CA LEU A 237 -15.44 -1.99 -2.37
C LEU A 237 -16.69 -2.61 -1.74
N PRO A 238 -17.81 -2.71 -2.48
CA PRO A 238 -19.05 -3.24 -1.93
C PRO A 238 -18.93 -4.74 -1.67
N ARG A 239 -19.68 -5.24 -0.69
CA ARG A 239 -19.73 -6.65 -0.31
C ARG A 239 -19.96 -7.58 -1.50
N ALA A 240 -20.87 -7.22 -2.40
CA ALA A 240 -21.18 -8.02 -3.59
C ALA A 240 -19.97 -8.23 -4.52
N LEU A 241 -19.03 -7.28 -4.60
CA LEU A 241 -17.78 -7.45 -5.32
C LEU A 241 -16.87 -8.44 -4.59
N LEU A 242 -16.74 -8.30 -3.27
CA LEU A 242 -15.91 -9.17 -2.44
C LEU A 242 -16.39 -10.62 -2.47
N GLU A 243 -17.70 -10.86 -2.45
CA GLU A 243 -18.31 -12.20 -2.58
C GLU A 243 -18.00 -12.83 -3.95
N ARG A 244 -18.05 -12.06 -5.04
CA ARG A 244 -17.63 -12.55 -6.37
C ARG A 244 -16.15 -12.90 -6.42
N LEU A 245 -15.30 -12.08 -5.80
CA LEU A 245 -13.87 -12.35 -5.71
C LEU A 245 -13.59 -13.60 -4.88
N ALA A 246 -14.27 -13.77 -3.74
CA ALA A 246 -14.14 -14.95 -2.88
C ALA A 246 -14.56 -16.24 -3.59
N ALA A 247 -15.54 -16.18 -4.48
CA ALA A 247 -15.93 -17.32 -5.30
C ALA A 247 -14.84 -17.75 -6.31
N ASN A 248 -13.92 -16.85 -6.64
CA ASN A 248 -12.80 -17.06 -7.56
C ASN A 248 -11.46 -17.38 -6.88
N GLY A 249 -11.40 -17.39 -5.56
CA GLY A 249 -10.18 -17.59 -4.77
C GLY A 249 -10.06 -16.62 -3.60
N LEU A 250 -8.84 -16.26 -3.22
CA LEU A 250 -8.63 -15.27 -2.17
C LEU A 250 -8.86 -13.85 -2.71
N PRO A 251 -9.75 -13.04 -2.10
CA PRO A 251 -9.95 -11.64 -2.50
C PRO A 251 -8.67 -10.81 -2.45
N GLU A 252 -7.76 -11.11 -1.52
CA GLU A 252 -6.45 -10.49 -1.44
C GLU A 252 -5.59 -10.77 -2.68
N ALA A 253 -5.57 -12.00 -3.19
CA ALA A 253 -4.83 -12.35 -4.40
C ALA A 253 -5.37 -11.60 -5.63
N ALA A 254 -6.69 -11.44 -5.73
CA ALA A 254 -7.32 -10.65 -6.78
C ALA A 254 -6.97 -9.17 -6.68
N ALA A 255 -7.00 -8.61 -5.46
CA ALA A 255 -6.60 -7.23 -5.19
C ALA A 255 -5.12 -6.99 -5.53
N LEU A 256 -4.26 -7.94 -5.17
CA LEU A 256 -2.83 -7.90 -5.49
C LEU A 256 -2.60 -8.04 -7.00
N LEU A 257 -3.34 -8.93 -7.70
CA LEU A 257 -3.26 -9.03 -9.16
C LEU A 257 -3.61 -7.71 -9.83
N ALA A 258 -4.74 -7.10 -9.49
CA ALA A 258 -5.13 -5.80 -10.02
C ALA A 258 -4.04 -4.74 -9.74
N TRP A 259 -3.44 -4.78 -8.53
CA TRP A 259 -2.38 -3.85 -8.15
C TRP A 259 -1.12 -4.03 -8.97
N THR A 260 -0.66 -5.27 -9.16
CA THR A 260 0.52 -5.55 -10.00
C THR A 260 0.33 -5.12 -11.46
N GLN A 261 -0.88 -5.29 -12.01
CA GLN A 261 -1.18 -4.88 -13.39
C GLN A 261 -1.19 -3.35 -13.54
N VAL A 262 -1.81 -2.63 -12.61
CA VAL A 262 -1.90 -1.17 -12.65
C VAL A 262 -0.56 -0.52 -12.31
N ALA A 263 0.12 -0.95 -11.24
CA ALA A 263 1.42 -0.41 -10.84
C ALA A 263 2.55 -0.82 -11.79
N GLY A 264 2.47 -2.01 -12.39
CA GLY A 264 3.44 -2.49 -13.36
C GLY A 264 3.59 -1.64 -14.62
N GLN A 265 2.65 -0.71 -14.88
CA GLN A 265 2.77 0.27 -15.97
C GLN A 265 3.93 1.26 -15.76
N PHE A 266 4.37 1.47 -14.53
CA PHE A 266 5.50 2.33 -14.20
C PHE A 266 6.85 1.63 -14.36
N GLN A 267 6.85 0.33 -14.66
CA GLN A 267 8.06 -0.41 -14.95
C GLN A 267 8.41 -0.26 -16.44
N GLY A 268 9.62 0.21 -16.75
CA GLY A 268 10.00 0.59 -18.10
C GLY A 268 10.09 -0.59 -19.10
N ASP A 269 10.37 -1.82 -18.63
CA ASP A 269 10.50 -3.02 -19.45
C ASP A 269 9.54 -4.12 -19.00
N GLU A 270 8.81 -4.70 -19.96
CA GLU A 270 8.04 -5.94 -19.74
C GLU A 270 9.01 -7.10 -19.47
N GLY A 271 8.71 -7.87 -18.41
CA GLY A 271 9.53 -9.04 -18.02
C GLY A 271 10.49 -8.77 -16.87
N LEU A 272 10.69 -7.52 -16.46
CA LEU A 272 11.39 -7.25 -15.20
C LEU A 272 10.49 -7.59 -14.01
N PRO A 273 11.04 -8.14 -12.92
CA PRO A 273 10.26 -8.42 -11.71
C PRO A 273 9.77 -7.13 -11.07
N LEU A 274 8.57 -7.17 -10.52
CA LEU A 274 7.97 -6.08 -9.75
C LEU A 274 8.21 -6.35 -8.27
N GLU A 275 8.99 -5.50 -7.63
CA GLU A 275 9.23 -5.53 -6.19
C GLU A 275 8.21 -4.69 -5.44
N MET A 276 7.67 -5.23 -4.35
CA MET A 276 6.82 -4.49 -3.43
C MET A 276 7.03 -4.92 -1.98
N ALA A 277 6.71 -4.03 -1.05
CA ALA A 277 6.56 -4.37 0.35
C ALA A 277 5.11 -4.77 0.62
N ARG A 278 4.89 -5.99 1.10
CA ARG A 278 3.56 -6.48 1.47
C ARG A 278 3.43 -6.59 2.98
N LEU A 279 2.27 -6.18 3.50
CA LEU A 279 1.90 -6.51 4.88
C LEU A 279 1.52 -7.99 4.94
N VAL A 280 2.31 -8.79 5.64
CA VAL A 280 2.02 -10.20 5.92
C VAL A 280 1.21 -10.31 7.21
N SER A 281 0.26 -11.24 7.25
CA SER A 281 -0.62 -11.40 8.42
C SER A 281 0.08 -12.10 9.58
N GLY A 282 1.01 -13.00 9.27
CA GLY A 282 1.71 -13.85 10.24
C GLY A 282 0.82 -14.85 10.98
N ARG A 283 -0.47 -14.87 10.69
CA ARG A 283 -1.45 -15.79 11.30
C ARG A 283 -1.55 -17.07 10.50
N LEU A 284 -0.53 -17.91 10.61
CA LEU A 284 -0.41 -19.15 9.83
C LEU A 284 -1.46 -20.21 10.18
N PHE A 285 -1.97 -20.17 11.41
CA PHE A 285 -2.93 -21.17 11.92
C PHE A 285 -4.24 -20.50 12.30
N ASN A 286 -5.35 -21.19 12.03
CA ASN A 286 -6.69 -20.69 12.30
C ASN A 286 -6.92 -20.35 13.78
N GLU A 287 -6.23 -21.06 14.68
CA GLU A 287 -6.27 -20.86 16.14
C GLU A 287 -5.78 -19.45 16.54
N PHE A 288 -4.92 -18.85 15.75
CA PHE A 288 -4.40 -17.50 15.99
C PHE A 288 -5.22 -16.38 15.32
N ALA A 289 -6.27 -16.72 14.56
CA ALA A 289 -7.02 -15.73 13.78
C ALA A 289 -7.59 -14.59 14.64
N GLU A 290 -8.12 -14.92 15.82
CA GLU A 290 -8.73 -13.96 16.76
C GLU A 290 -7.82 -13.57 17.93
N LEU A 291 -6.62 -14.15 18.02
CA LEU A 291 -5.68 -13.88 19.10
C LEU A 291 -5.04 -12.50 18.92
N ALA A 292 -5.05 -11.69 19.99
CA ALA A 292 -4.31 -10.43 19.98
C ALA A 292 -2.80 -10.68 20.11
N GLY A 293 -2.02 -10.08 19.21
CA GLY A 293 -0.57 -10.22 19.23
C GLY A 293 0.12 -9.50 18.08
N PRO A 294 1.45 -9.40 18.10
CA PRO A 294 2.26 -8.82 17.04
C PRO A 294 2.62 -9.87 15.97
N PHE A 295 1.62 -10.43 15.31
CA PHE A 295 1.80 -11.43 14.26
C PHE A 295 2.22 -10.83 12.92
N ALA A 296 1.61 -9.66 12.57
CA ALA A 296 1.85 -9.06 11.27
C ALA A 296 3.23 -8.41 11.17
N GLY A 297 3.75 -8.43 9.96
CA GLY A 297 5.01 -7.78 9.62
C GLY A 297 5.01 -7.26 8.20
N VAL A 298 6.07 -6.55 7.82
CA VAL A 298 6.30 -6.12 6.44
C VAL A 298 7.38 -6.99 5.83
N ALA A 299 7.09 -7.58 4.68
CA ALA A 299 8.00 -8.44 3.96
C ALA A 299 8.05 -8.06 2.47
N PRO A 300 9.23 -8.15 1.83
CA PRO A 300 9.36 -7.94 0.39
C PRO A 300 8.67 -9.07 -0.36
N LEU A 301 8.06 -8.74 -1.49
CA LEU A 301 7.48 -9.67 -2.44
C LEU A 301 7.91 -9.25 -3.83
N CYS A 302 8.64 -10.13 -4.51
CA CYS A 302 9.04 -9.94 -5.89
C CYS A 302 8.20 -10.83 -6.79
N LEU A 303 7.53 -10.23 -7.76
CA LEU A 303 6.62 -10.91 -8.67
C LEU A 303 7.04 -10.63 -10.11
N GLU A 304 6.96 -11.63 -10.97
CA GLU A 304 7.12 -11.40 -12.40
C GLU A 304 6.00 -10.48 -12.94
N ASN A 305 6.38 -9.44 -13.67
CA ASN A 305 5.45 -8.57 -14.38
C ASN A 305 5.01 -9.26 -15.68
N VAL A 306 4.00 -10.13 -15.58
CA VAL A 306 3.50 -10.97 -16.67
C VAL A 306 2.18 -10.41 -17.18
N ARG A 307 2.08 -10.24 -18.50
CA ARG A 307 0.84 -9.90 -19.20
C ARG A 307 0.31 -11.01 -20.09
N ALA A 308 1.03 -12.13 -20.18
CA ALA A 308 0.61 -13.34 -20.88
C ALA A 308 -0.19 -14.27 -19.95
N GLY A 309 -1.04 -15.11 -20.53
CA GLY A 309 -1.88 -16.07 -19.79
C GLY A 309 -3.23 -15.50 -19.38
N SER A 310 -3.97 -16.26 -18.59
CA SER A 310 -5.30 -15.92 -18.09
C SER A 310 -5.27 -15.37 -16.68
N VAL A 311 -6.34 -14.64 -16.31
CA VAL A 311 -6.58 -14.17 -14.94
C VAL A 311 -6.56 -15.34 -13.95
N GLY A 312 -7.20 -16.48 -14.29
CA GLY A 312 -7.27 -17.64 -13.40
C GLY A 312 -5.89 -18.23 -13.08
N GLU A 313 -5.06 -18.47 -14.10
CA GLU A 313 -3.70 -18.98 -13.92
C GLU A 313 -2.86 -18.06 -13.03
N ARG A 314 -2.99 -16.74 -13.24
CA ARG A 314 -2.23 -15.77 -12.45
C ARG A 314 -2.75 -15.65 -11.02
N LEU A 315 -4.05 -15.74 -10.79
CA LEU A 315 -4.63 -15.77 -9.44
C LEU A 315 -4.12 -16.97 -8.64
N ASP A 316 -4.10 -18.16 -9.25
CA ASP A 316 -3.63 -19.38 -8.59
C ASP A 316 -2.12 -19.27 -8.25
N ALA A 317 -1.31 -18.70 -9.16
CA ALA A 317 0.10 -18.45 -8.90
C ALA A 317 0.33 -17.41 -7.79
N LEU A 318 -0.44 -16.31 -7.78
CA LEU A 318 -0.34 -15.28 -6.72
C LEU A 318 -0.81 -15.82 -5.38
N GLN A 319 -1.85 -16.63 -5.33
CA GLN A 319 -2.29 -17.27 -4.09
C GLN A 319 -1.20 -18.17 -3.52
N ALA A 320 -0.53 -18.95 -4.33
CA ALA A 320 0.61 -19.77 -3.91
C ALA A 320 1.78 -18.89 -3.41
N ALA A 321 2.09 -17.79 -4.11
CA ALA A 321 3.14 -16.86 -3.71
C ALA A 321 2.83 -16.15 -2.37
N ILE A 322 1.57 -15.77 -2.13
CA ILE A 322 1.11 -15.20 -0.85
C ILE A 322 1.33 -16.21 0.27
N LEU A 323 0.91 -17.46 0.10
CA LEU A 323 1.05 -18.50 1.13
C LEU A 323 2.52 -18.78 1.44
N ALA A 324 3.36 -18.94 0.41
CA ALA A 324 4.80 -19.15 0.59
C ALA A 324 5.48 -17.97 1.30
N GLN A 325 5.06 -16.74 1.00
CA GLN A 325 5.57 -15.55 1.70
C GLN A 325 5.12 -15.51 3.17
N GLU A 326 3.85 -15.83 3.47
CA GLU A 326 3.34 -15.88 4.85
C GLU A 326 4.14 -16.86 5.70
N GLU A 327 4.37 -18.08 5.20
CA GLU A 327 5.16 -19.11 5.88
C GLU A 327 6.60 -18.65 6.10
N ALA A 328 7.27 -18.16 5.06
CA ALA A 328 8.65 -17.70 5.15
C ALA A 328 8.81 -16.43 6.03
N ALA A 329 7.79 -15.57 6.10
CA ALA A 329 7.86 -14.31 6.85
C ALA A 329 7.91 -14.54 8.36
N ALA A 330 7.13 -15.50 8.89
CA ALA A 330 7.14 -15.84 10.32
C ALA A 330 8.50 -16.33 10.80
N LEU A 331 9.28 -16.95 9.90
CA LEU A 331 10.57 -17.57 10.16
C LEU A 331 11.76 -16.79 9.53
N ARG A 332 11.56 -15.52 9.21
CA ARG A 332 12.64 -14.67 8.70
C ARG A 332 13.65 -14.35 9.81
N ASP A 333 14.94 -14.62 9.56
CA ASP A 333 16.02 -14.28 10.51
C ASP A 333 15.84 -12.83 11.00
N PRO A 334 15.65 -12.62 12.32
CA PRO A 334 15.42 -11.30 12.89
C PRO A 334 16.65 -10.39 12.81
N PHE A 335 17.84 -10.94 12.55
CA PHE A 335 19.10 -10.21 12.42
C PHE A 335 19.57 -10.06 10.97
N ALA A 336 18.85 -10.67 10.01
CA ALA A 336 19.12 -10.42 8.60
C ALA A 336 19.01 -8.91 8.29
N PRO A 337 19.81 -8.38 7.35
CA PRO A 337 19.71 -6.98 6.94
C PRO A 337 18.28 -6.60 6.57
N ASP A 338 17.91 -5.36 6.92
CA ASP A 338 16.63 -4.83 6.43
C ASP A 338 16.68 -4.69 4.92
N TRP A 339 15.56 -5.06 4.29
CA TRP A 339 15.38 -4.85 2.87
C TRP A 339 15.18 -3.35 2.62
N PRO A 340 15.73 -2.78 1.55
CA PRO A 340 15.39 -1.41 1.17
C PRO A 340 13.88 -1.24 1.06
N LEU A 341 13.37 -0.06 1.38
CA LEU A 341 11.95 0.22 1.22
C LEU A 341 11.61 0.19 -0.27
N ALA A 342 10.79 -0.77 -0.68
CA ALA A 342 10.29 -0.84 -2.05
C ALA A 342 9.46 0.41 -2.39
N GLU A 343 9.46 0.82 -3.65
CA GLU A 343 8.64 1.95 -4.10
C GLU A 343 7.14 1.65 -4.07
N LEU A 344 6.76 0.37 -4.14
CA LEU A 344 5.39 -0.11 -4.04
C LEU A 344 5.10 -0.73 -2.68
N GLY A 345 3.92 -0.42 -2.13
CA GLY A 345 3.40 -1.04 -0.93
C GLY A 345 2.00 -1.63 -1.17
N PHE A 346 1.73 -2.75 -0.52
CA PHE A 346 0.43 -3.38 -0.53
C PHE A 346 0.06 -3.92 0.86
N ALA A 347 -1.13 -3.57 1.34
CA ALA A 347 -1.67 -4.09 2.59
C ALA A 347 -3.13 -4.53 2.42
N TRP A 348 -3.41 -5.75 2.84
CA TRP A 348 -4.76 -6.25 3.05
C TRP A 348 -4.96 -6.48 4.53
N LEU A 349 -5.64 -5.55 5.21
CA LEU A 349 -5.87 -5.66 6.64
C LEU A 349 -7.02 -6.63 6.92
N ALA A 350 -6.71 -7.72 7.62
CA ALA A 350 -7.72 -8.69 8.06
C ALA A 350 -8.67 -8.10 9.11
N GLY A 351 -9.80 -8.77 9.33
CA GLY A 351 -10.82 -8.41 10.31
C GLY A 351 -12.09 -7.84 9.69
N GLU A 352 -13.13 -7.79 10.50
CA GLU A 352 -14.45 -7.26 10.19
C GLU A 352 -14.91 -6.36 11.35
N LEU A 353 -15.72 -5.36 11.05
CA LEU A 353 -16.27 -4.41 12.02
C LEU A 353 -17.80 -4.45 12.07
N ASP A 354 -18.40 -5.49 11.50
CA ASP A 354 -19.84 -5.63 11.43
C ASP A 354 -20.48 -5.63 12.82
N GLY A 355 -21.57 -4.89 12.97
CA GLY A 355 -22.29 -4.80 14.25
C GLY A 355 -21.63 -3.95 15.34
N ALA A 356 -20.44 -3.40 15.12
CA ALA A 356 -19.74 -2.54 16.09
C ALA A 356 -20.19 -1.07 16.11
N GLY A 357 -21.18 -0.68 15.29
CA GLY A 357 -21.64 0.70 15.20
C GLY A 357 -20.61 1.66 14.59
N VAL A 358 -19.70 1.14 13.79
CA VAL A 358 -18.60 1.88 13.16
C VAL A 358 -19.00 2.32 11.76
N ALA A 359 -18.86 3.62 11.48
CA ALA A 359 -19.13 4.20 10.16
C ALA A 359 -17.91 4.16 9.24
N GLU A 360 -16.72 4.32 9.79
CA GLU A 360 -15.47 4.42 9.02
C GLU A 360 -14.32 3.93 9.87
N LEU A 361 -13.37 3.23 9.24
CA LEU A 361 -12.10 2.83 9.84
C LEU A 361 -10.97 3.42 9.01
N ASP A 362 -9.99 3.97 9.70
CA ASP A 362 -8.71 4.38 9.16
C ASP A 362 -7.56 3.71 9.91
N CYS A 363 -6.47 3.46 9.19
CA CYS A 363 -5.27 2.87 9.76
C CYS A 363 -4.04 3.67 9.34
N ARG A 364 -3.22 4.04 10.33
CA ARG A 364 -1.89 4.61 10.11
C ARG A 364 -0.87 3.59 10.58
N GLN A 365 -0.06 3.12 9.66
CA GLN A 365 1.07 2.22 9.90
C GLN A 365 2.36 2.89 9.43
N PRO A 366 3.54 2.40 9.88
CA PRO A 366 4.80 2.73 9.23
C PRO A 366 4.70 2.54 7.71
N PRO A 367 5.35 3.38 6.90
CA PRO A 367 5.26 3.31 5.45
C PRO A 367 5.62 1.91 4.92
N LEU A 368 4.75 1.36 4.06
CA LEU A 368 4.98 0.11 3.35
C LEU A 368 5.72 0.34 2.03
N GLY A 369 5.40 1.44 1.30
CA GLY A 369 5.99 1.77 0.02
C GLY A 369 6.56 3.19 -0.01
N GLY A 370 7.60 3.41 -0.80
CA GLY A 370 8.26 4.71 -0.98
C GLY A 370 7.45 5.68 -1.84
N PHE A 371 6.78 5.18 -2.88
CA PHE A 371 6.02 5.98 -3.84
C PHE A 371 4.52 5.70 -3.82
N LEU A 372 4.11 4.46 -4.05
CA LEU A 372 2.71 4.06 -4.10
C LEU A 372 2.40 3.07 -2.97
N GLU A 373 1.35 3.31 -2.21
CA GLU A 373 0.94 2.43 -1.12
C GLU A 373 -0.58 2.22 -1.16
N LEU A 374 -0.98 1.00 -1.52
CA LEU A 374 -2.37 0.58 -1.54
C LEU A 374 -2.70 -0.19 -0.25
N GLN A 375 -3.66 0.31 0.50
CA GLN A 375 -4.23 -0.36 1.67
C GLN A 375 -5.69 -0.70 1.44
N VAL A 376 -6.10 -1.92 1.78
CA VAL A 376 -7.49 -2.38 1.76
C VAL A 376 -7.92 -2.70 3.18
N LEU A 377 -8.77 -1.86 3.72
CA LEU A 377 -9.18 -1.85 5.13
C LEU A 377 -10.62 -2.37 5.29
N PRO A 378 -10.97 -2.98 6.44
CA PRO A 378 -12.37 -3.28 6.77
C PRO A 378 -13.23 -2.01 6.77
N HIS A 379 -14.47 -2.07 6.23
CA HIS A 379 -15.39 -0.93 6.22
C HIS A 379 -16.85 -1.38 6.13
N GLY A 380 -17.57 -1.33 7.24
CA GLY A 380 -18.93 -1.86 7.31
C GLY A 380 -19.01 -3.29 6.77
N GLU A 381 -19.97 -3.55 5.91
CA GLU A 381 -20.12 -4.85 5.23
C GLU A 381 -19.19 -5.03 4.01
N GLY A 382 -18.29 -4.08 3.75
CA GLY A 382 -17.37 -4.09 2.62
C GLY A 382 -15.93 -3.82 3.01
N ARG A 383 -15.18 -3.23 2.08
CA ARG A 383 -13.81 -2.76 2.35
C ARG A 383 -13.57 -1.39 1.74
N LEU A 384 -12.69 -0.62 2.38
CA LEU A 384 -12.23 0.66 1.90
C LEU A 384 -10.84 0.50 1.31
N ALA A 385 -10.70 0.71 0.01
CA ALA A 385 -9.40 0.83 -0.63
C ALA A 385 -8.89 2.28 -0.49
N SER A 386 -7.68 2.43 -0.01
CA SER A 386 -6.99 3.70 0.18
C SER A 386 -5.65 3.64 -0.54
N LEU A 387 -5.47 4.43 -1.59
CA LEU A 387 -4.21 4.57 -2.31
C LEU A 387 -3.54 5.87 -1.91
N ARG A 388 -2.34 5.77 -1.35
CA ARG A 388 -1.45 6.88 -1.04
C ARG A 388 -0.39 6.99 -2.13
N VAL A 389 -0.24 8.17 -2.68
CA VAL A 389 0.81 8.51 -3.64
C VAL A 389 1.69 9.58 -3.02
N ARG A 390 2.98 9.31 -2.91
CA ARG A 390 3.99 10.31 -2.55
C ARG A 390 4.63 10.83 -3.83
N ARG A 391 4.99 12.10 -3.87
CA ARG A 391 5.52 12.73 -5.09
C ARG A 391 4.46 12.86 -6.21
N ASP A 392 3.32 13.49 -5.89
CA ASP A 392 2.28 13.86 -6.85
C ASP A 392 2.11 15.38 -6.86
N HIS A 393 1.92 16.00 -8.04
CA HIS A 393 1.81 17.45 -8.17
C HIS A 393 0.46 18.00 -7.73
N ASP A 394 -0.64 17.34 -8.08
CA ASP A 394 -2.00 17.88 -7.96
C ASP A 394 -3.02 16.91 -7.34
N GLY A 395 -2.58 15.73 -6.92
CA GLY A 395 -3.45 14.71 -6.32
C GLY A 395 -4.32 13.94 -7.31
N THR A 396 -4.22 14.19 -8.61
CA THR A 396 -5.05 13.50 -9.61
C THR A 396 -4.58 12.08 -9.86
N LEU A 397 -3.29 11.80 -9.72
CA LEU A 397 -2.71 10.48 -9.95
C LEU A 397 -3.29 9.43 -9.01
N ALA A 398 -3.41 9.72 -7.72
CA ALA A 398 -3.96 8.81 -6.73
C ALA A 398 -5.39 8.37 -7.11
N GLY A 399 -6.25 9.31 -7.50
CA GLY A 399 -7.62 9.03 -7.93
C GLY A 399 -7.68 8.17 -9.19
N ARG A 400 -6.88 8.52 -10.19
CA ARG A 400 -6.84 7.81 -11.49
C ARG A 400 -6.36 6.38 -11.37
N LEU A 401 -5.28 6.15 -10.61
CA LEU A 401 -4.75 4.81 -10.37
C LEU A 401 -5.73 3.94 -9.57
N LEU A 402 -6.39 4.53 -8.57
CA LEU A 402 -7.36 3.80 -7.77
C LEU A 402 -8.62 3.45 -8.58
N ASP A 403 -9.08 4.33 -9.48
CA ASP A 403 -10.19 4.04 -10.40
C ASP A 403 -9.82 2.91 -11.39
N ALA A 404 -8.62 2.95 -11.96
CA ALA A 404 -8.10 1.88 -12.81
C ALA A 404 -8.00 0.54 -12.07
N TRP A 405 -7.53 0.57 -10.82
CA TRP A 405 -7.44 -0.62 -9.98
C TRP A 405 -8.81 -1.23 -9.67
N VAL A 406 -9.82 -0.42 -9.35
CA VAL A 406 -11.19 -0.89 -9.11
C VAL A 406 -11.78 -1.54 -10.36
N GLU A 407 -11.65 -0.91 -11.54
CA GLU A 407 -12.14 -1.50 -12.80
C GLU A 407 -11.41 -2.81 -13.17
N CYS A 408 -10.10 -2.86 -12.92
CA CYS A 408 -9.32 -4.08 -13.09
C CYS A 408 -9.83 -5.18 -12.16
N LEU A 409 -10.08 -4.86 -10.90
CA LEU A 409 -10.61 -5.78 -9.89
C LEU A 409 -12.02 -6.29 -10.26
N GLU A 410 -12.91 -5.44 -10.76
CA GLU A 410 -14.23 -5.82 -11.25
C GLU A 410 -14.15 -6.77 -12.44
N SER A 411 -13.20 -6.54 -13.37
CA SER A 411 -12.95 -7.42 -14.52
C SER A 411 -12.43 -8.78 -14.09
N ILE A 412 -11.52 -8.84 -13.11
CA ILE A 412 -11.03 -10.08 -12.48
C ILE A 412 -12.17 -10.85 -11.82
N ALA A 413 -13.08 -10.15 -11.14
CA ALA A 413 -14.23 -10.77 -10.49
C ALA A 413 -15.26 -11.32 -11.49
N ALA A 414 -15.29 -10.80 -12.71
CA ALA A 414 -16.27 -11.17 -13.72
C ALA A 414 -15.87 -12.44 -14.51
N ASP A 415 -14.59 -12.59 -14.87
CA ASP A 415 -14.15 -13.66 -15.75
C ASP A 415 -12.71 -14.12 -15.48
N ARG A 416 -12.54 -15.33 -14.97
CA ARG A 416 -11.23 -15.97 -14.76
C ARG A 416 -10.51 -16.37 -16.06
N GLN A 417 -11.25 -16.50 -17.16
CA GLN A 417 -10.66 -16.88 -18.46
C GLN A 417 -10.19 -15.66 -19.26
N LEU A 418 -10.47 -14.45 -18.76
CA LEU A 418 -10.01 -13.22 -19.40
C LEU A 418 -8.49 -13.24 -19.56
N PRO A 419 -7.94 -12.96 -20.74
CA PRO A 419 -6.50 -12.78 -20.91
C PRO A 419 -5.99 -11.59 -20.07
N LEU A 420 -4.85 -11.71 -19.42
CA LEU A 420 -4.26 -10.61 -18.62
C LEU A 420 -4.08 -9.33 -19.43
N ALA A 421 -3.72 -9.45 -20.71
CA ALA A 421 -3.61 -8.32 -21.64
C ALA A 421 -4.94 -7.58 -21.90
N GLY A 422 -6.08 -8.22 -21.57
CA GLY A 422 -7.42 -7.63 -21.69
C GLY A 422 -7.89 -6.86 -20.44
N LEU A 423 -7.11 -6.89 -19.35
CA LEU A 423 -7.46 -6.14 -18.15
C LEU A 423 -7.36 -4.63 -18.37
N PRO A 424 -8.33 -3.83 -17.86
CA PRO A 424 -8.28 -2.38 -17.95
C PRO A 424 -7.17 -1.82 -17.05
N LEU A 425 -6.27 -1.04 -17.62
CA LEU A 425 -5.15 -0.41 -16.90
C LEU A 425 -5.35 1.08 -16.67
N ILE A 426 -6.40 1.66 -17.23
CA ILE A 426 -6.84 3.04 -17.03
C ILE A 426 -8.35 3.06 -16.77
N GLY A 427 -8.80 3.93 -15.88
CA GLY A 427 -10.21 4.05 -15.52
C GLY A 427 -11.09 4.57 -16.66
N ALA A 428 -12.41 4.32 -16.60
CA ALA A 428 -13.39 4.73 -17.62
C ALA A 428 -13.35 6.24 -17.87
N ALA A 429 -13.34 7.05 -16.82
CA ALA A 429 -13.27 8.51 -16.92
C ALA A 429 -11.97 8.99 -17.62
N GLU A 430 -10.87 8.29 -17.43
CA GLU A 430 -9.62 8.60 -18.10
C GLU A 430 -9.65 8.20 -19.57
N ARG A 431 -10.25 7.05 -19.91
CA ARG A 431 -10.49 6.63 -21.30
C ARG A 431 -11.36 7.63 -22.04
N GLU A 432 -12.46 8.10 -21.43
CA GLU A 432 -13.33 9.14 -22.02
C GLU A 432 -12.56 10.43 -22.28
N ARG A 433 -11.68 10.85 -21.35
CA ARG A 433 -10.83 12.02 -21.51
C ARG A 433 -9.86 11.86 -22.70
N TYR A 434 -9.22 10.70 -22.85
CA TYR A 434 -8.35 10.44 -24.00
C TYR A 434 -9.12 10.41 -25.31
N GLN A 435 -10.33 9.84 -25.33
CA GLN A 435 -11.21 9.88 -26.51
C GLN A 435 -11.61 11.31 -26.88
N ALA A 436 -11.93 12.15 -25.88
CA ALA A 436 -12.23 13.55 -26.11
C ALA A 436 -11.02 14.33 -26.67
N TRP A 437 -9.81 14.02 -26.23
CA TRP A 437 -8.60 14.63 -26.76
C TRP A 437 -8.26 14.19 -28.20
N GLN A 438 -8.63 12.97 -28.59
CA GLN A 438 -8.45 12.50 -29.96
C GLN A 438 -9.31 13.29 -30.96
N GLY A 439 -10.39 13.93 -30.49
CA GLY A 439 -11.32 14.63 -31.33
C GLY A 439 -12.18 13.71 -32.22
N GLU A 440 -12.91 14.31 -33.13
CA GLU A 440 -13.68 13.56 -34.12
C GLU A 440 -12.74 12.94 -35.16
N ARG A 441 -13.00 11.69 -35.51
CA ARG A 441 -12.31 11.03 -36.61
C ARG A 441 -12.66 11.71 -37.94
N VAL A 442 -11.78 12.59 -38.41
CA VAL A 442 -11.95 13.19 -39.71
C VAL A 442 -11.51 12.18 -40.77
N GLU A 443 -12.43 11.74 -41.62
CA GLU A 443 -12.04 11.00 -42.82
C GLU A 443 -11.28 11.96 -43.73
N PRO A 444 -10.01 11.65 -44.07
CA PRO A 444 -9.28 12.52 -44.96
C PRO A 444 -9.98 12.56 -46.30
N ALA A 445 -10.20 13.77 -46.84
CA ALA A 445 -10.69 13.92 -48.21
C ALA A 445 -9.78 13.12 -49.17
N PRO A 446 -10.35 12.39 -50.11
CA PRO A 446 -9.50 11.68 -51.10
C PRO A 446 -8.64 12.67 -51.85
N VAL A 447 -7.33 12.58 -51.66
CA VAL A 447 -6.33 13.42 -52.31
C VAL A 447 -5.49 12.49 -53.17
N GLU A 448 -5.41 12.78 -54.44
CA GLU A 448 -4.62 11.97 -55.39
C GLU A 448 -3.12 11.98 -55.06
N SER A 449 -2.61 13.11 -54.59
CA SER A 449 -1.21 13.27 -54.18
C SER A 449 -1.04 14.43 -53.19
N LEU A 450 0.13 14.48 -52.51
CA LEU A 450 0.50 15.59 -51.64
C LEU A 450 0.55 16.92 -52.41
N VAL A 451 1.05 16.89 -53.66
CA VAL A 451 1.12 18.07 -54.55
C VAL A 451 -0.29 18.55 -54.89
N ALA A 452 -1.23 17.63 -55.24
CA ALA A 452 -2.61 18.01 -55.53
C ALA A 452 -3.29 18.66 -54.33
N ALA A 453 -3.05 18.15 -53.10
CA ALA A 453 -3.55 18.76 -51.88
C ALA A 453 -2.98 20.16 -51.64
N PHE A 454 -1.67 20.33 -51.89
CA PHE A 454 -1.00 21.63 -51.82
C PHE A 454 -1.59 22.62 -52.84
N ASP A 455 -1.74 22.22 -54.10
CA ASP A 455 -2.29 23.06 -55.18
C ASP A 455 -3.72 23.49 -54.86
N LEU A 456 -4.55 22.59 -54.39
CA LEU A 456 -5.91 22.91 -53.94
C LEU A 456 -5.90 23.97 -52.82
N ARG A 457 -4.99 23.80 -51.84
CA ARG A 457 -4.88 24.75 -50.73
C ARG A 457 -4.37 26.09 -51.19
N ALA A 458 -3.35 26.11 -52.07
CA ALA A 458 -2.81 27.33 -52.68
C ALA A 458 -3.85 28.09 -53.51
N ALA A 459 -4.77 27.36 -54.17
CA ALA A 459 -5.86 27.98 -54.92
C ALA A 459 -6.94 28.59 -53.99
N LEU A 460 -7.27 27.90 -52.86
CA LEU A 460 -8.30 28.33 -51.93
C LEU A 460 -7.85 29.47 -51.01
N GLN A 461 -6.59 29.48 -50.61
CA GLN A 461 -6.04 30.41 -49.63
C GLN A 461 -4.65 30.93 -50.03
N PRO A 462 -4.51 31.62 -51.18
CA PRO A 462 -3.20 31.98 -51.75
C PRO A 462 -2.34 32.89 -50.85
N GLN A 463 -2.97 33.76 -50.06
CA GLN A 463 -2.29 34.73 -49.19
C GLN A 463 -2.12 34.23 -47.76
N ALA A 464 -2.64 33.03 -47.42
CA ALA A 464 -2.42 32.46 -46.08
C ALA A 464 -0.96 32.06 -45.88
N PRO A 465 -0.41 32.15 -44.67
CA PRO A 465 0.93 31.66 -44.36
C PRO A 465 1.02 30.15 -44.61
N ALA A 466 1.96 29.73 -45.45
CA ALA A 466 2.24 28.33 -45.74
C ALA A 466 3.47 27.81 -44.99
N LEU A 467 4.51 28.63 -44.89
CA LEU A 467 5.75 28.30 -44.17
C LEU A 467 6.18 29.46 -43.29
N LEU A 468 6.66 29.13 -42.11
CA LEU A 468 7.23 30.08 -41.15
C LEU A 468 8.61 29.56 -40.71
N ASP A 469 9.64 30.37 -40.82
CA ASP A 469 10.98 30.07 -40.31
C ASP A 469 11.66 31.32 -39.71
N ALA A 470 12.92 31.19 -39.32
CA ALA A 470 13.70 32.30 -38.76
C ALA A 470 13.85 33.52 -39.68
N HIS A 471 13.60 33.35 -40.98
CA HIS A 471 13.73 34.40 -41.99
C HIS A 471 12.37 35.03 -42.39
N GLY A 472 11.27 34.63 -41.73
CA GLY A 472 9.94 35.18 -41.96
C GLY A 472 8.94 34.17 -42.52
N SER A 473 7.85 34.65 -43.14
CA SER A 473 6.74 33.83 -43.64
C SER A 473 6.75 33.81 -45.19
N LEU A 474 6.41 32.64 -45.76
CA LEU A 474 5.97 32.50 -47.13
C LEU A 474 4.48 32.16 -47.17
N ASP A 475 3.71 32.85 -48.02
CA ASP A 475 2.32 32.48 -48.30
C ASP A 475 2.25 31.33 -49.34
N PHE A 476 1.05 30.74 -49.48
CA PHE A 476 0.83 29.62 -50.39
C PHE A 476 1.09 30.01 -51.86
N ALA A 477 0.75 31.24 -52.29
CA ALA A 477 0.97 31.70 -53.65
C ALA A 477 2.47 31.83 -53.97
N THR A 478 3.25 32.39 -53.03
CA THR A 478 4.69 32.53 -53.18
C THR A 478 5.39 31.17 -53.15
N LEU A 479 4.98 30.29 -52.24
CA LEU A 479 5.53 28.92 -52.14
C LEU A 479 5.26 28.16 -53.45
N ARG A 480 4.05 28.22 -53.98
CA ARG A 480 3.69 27.61 -55.27
C ARG A 480 4.54 28.13 -56.42
N ALA A 481 4.61 29.45 -56.61
CA ALA A 481 5.40 30.03 -57.67
C ALA A 481 6.89 29.63 -57.62
N ARG A 482 7.45 29.56 -56.41
CA ARG A 482 8.85 29.13 -56.23
C ARG A 482 9.03 27.63 -56.50
N SER A 483 8.10 26.76 -56.11
CA SER A 483 8.13 25.33 -56.39
C SER A 483 7.96 25.06 -57.90
N GLU A 484 7.05 25.77 -58.57
CA GLU A 484 6.87 25.69 -60.02
C GLU A 484 8.16 26.12 -60.80
N ALA A 485 8.82 27.16 -60.33
CA ALA A 485 10.10 27.56 -60.93
C ALA A 485 11.21 26.49 -60.78
N VAL A 486 11.24 25.77 -59.68
CA VAL A 486 12.13 24.61 -59.46
C VAL A 486 11.78 23.49 -60.44
N ALA A 487 10.48 23.13 -60.54
CA ALA A 487 10.00 22.11 -61.46
C ALA A 487 10.35 22.43 -62.91
N GLU A 488 10.13 23.68 -63.35
CA GLU A 488 10.51 24.16 -64.70
C GLU A 488 12.04 24.06 -64.98
N ALA A 489 12.87 24.43 -64.00
CA ALA A 489 14.31 24.31 -64.10
C ALA A 489 14.78 22.84 -64.21
N LEU A 490 14.17 21.93 -63.47
CA LEU A 490 14.43 20.48 -63.52
C LEU A 490 14.04 19.91 -64.91
N LEU A 491 12.88 20.28 -65.41
CA LEU A 491 12.41 19.88 -66.75
C LEU A 491 13.35 20.40 -67.86
N ALA A 492 13.77 21.68 -67.78
CA ALA A 492 14.72 22.27 -68.68
C ALA A 492 16.10 21.59 -68.65
N ALA A 493 16.50 21.07 -67.47
CA ALA A 493 17.71 20.26 -67.29
C ALA A 493 17.58 18.81 -67.79
N GLY A 494 16.39 18.42 -68.31
CA GLY A 494 16.15 17.11 -68.88
C GLY A 494 15.71 16.03 -67.82
N VAL A 495 15.39 16.39 -66.59
CA VAL A 495 14.86 15.47 -65.57
C VAL A 495 13.49 15.02 -66.01
N ARG A 496 13.22 13.70 -65.87
CA ARG A 496 11.97 13.06 -66.27
C ARG A 496 11.30 12.42 -65.04
N PRO A 497 9.95 12.29 -65.07
CA PRO A 497 9.23 11.58 -64.01
C PRO A 497 9.82 10.19 -63.73
N GLY A 498 9.94 9.86 -62.43
CA GLY A 498 10.54 8.60 -61.95
C GLY A 498 12.06 8.62 -61.77
N GLN A 499 12.75 9.71 -62.12
CA GLN A 499 14.17 9.89 -61.83
C GLN A 499 14.40 10.42 -60.42
N ALA A 500 15.44 9.94 -59.74
CA ALA A 500 15.83 10.43 -58.42
C ALA A 500 16.53 11.79 -58.55
N VAL A 501 16.07 12.76 -57.76
CA VAL A 501 16.68 14.09 -57.64
C VAL A 501 17.22 14.26 -56.22
N ALA A 502 18.51 14.56 -56.07
CA ALA A 502 19.12 14.82 -54.78
C ALA A 502 18.87 16.28 -54.37
N VAL A 503 18.25 16.47 -53.19
CA VAL A 503 18.02 17.79 -52.60
C VAL A 503 19.02 18.02 -51.47
N MET A 504 19.97 18.93 -51.64
CA MET A 504 20.97 19.31 -50.65
C MET A 504 20.60 20.65 -50.02
N THR A 505 19.96 20.62 -48.86
CA THR A 505 19.56 21.84 -48.14
C THR A 505 19.46 21.57 -46.65
N GLY A 506 19.42 22.61 -45.81
CA GLY A 506 19.13 22.51 -44.39
C GLY A 506 17.62 22.37 -44.12
N ARG A 507 17.25 22.31 -42.85
CA ARG A 507 15.83 22.35 -42.40
C ARG A 507 15.31 23.79 -42.49
N ASN A 508 14.94 24.22 -43.68
CA ASN A 508 14.46 25.57 -43.95
C ASN A 508 13.38 25.55 -45.05
N ARG A 509 12.83 26.73 -45.39
CA ARG A 509 11.80 26.87 -46.41
C ARG A 509 12.26 26.38 -47.79
N GLU A 510 13.54 26.45 -48.09
CA GLU A 510 14.12 26.05 -49.40
C GLU A 510 14.00 24.52 -49.58
N ALA A 511 14.08 23.77 -48.50
CA ALA A 511 13.84 22.31 -48.54
C ALA A 511 12.41 22.00 -49.03
N ILE A 512 11.42 22.72 -48.52
CA ILE A 512 10.02 22.49 -48.89
C ILE A 512 9.77 22.97 -50.33
N VAL A 513 10.31 24.12 -50.74
CA VAL A 513 10.24 24.60 -52.12
C VAL A 513 10.82 23.56 -53.08
N ALA A 514 11.99 23.00 -52.77
CA ALA A 514 12.63 21.99 -53.60
C ALA A 514 11.86 20.68 -53.65
N LEU A 515 11.35 20.17 -52.50
CA LEU A 515 10.57 18.93 -52.44
C LEU A 515 9.24 19.02 -53.21
N LEU A 516 8.56 20.17 -53.16
CA LEU A 516 7.35 20.40 -53.95
C LEU A 516 7.63 20.57 -55.44
N GLY A 517 8.81 21.07 -55.80
CA GLY A 517 9.21 21.24 -57.18
C GLY A 517 9.69 19.95 -57.86
N VAL A 518 10.22 18.99 -57.11
CA VAL A 518 10.61 17.64 -57.58
C VAL A 518 9.40 16.76 -57.85
#